data_98b4867bbe9a883904b2a65e4a1e08bf
#
_entry.id   98b4867bbe9a883904b2a65e4a1e08bf
#
_cell.length_a   1.000
_cell.length_b   1.000
_cell.length_c   1.000
_cell.angle_alpha   90.00
_cell.angle_beta   90.00
_cell.angle_gamma   90.00
#
_symmetry.space_group_name_H-M   'P 1'
#
loop_
_entity.id
_entity.type
_entity.pdbx_description
1 polymer ?
#
loop_
_entity_poly.entity_id
_entity_poly.type
_entity_poly.pdbx_seq_one_letter_code
_entity_poly.pdbx_strand_id
1 'polypeptide(L)'
;MTKQRSPAKDSFLQSPVCPIEATTPQSTDDLLTRMERISFQGRNLATARRIWERMIADDVLIFFGMAGALTAGGLRLTVADLMHKRAFDCLISTGANLYHDLHETRGRHHYLGSPKVNDVALQAEHIDRVYDTYVDEDEFIDNDNWIADFVSELEPRPYTSRDFLHQLGGYLWKQTRTDGILTAAYRHNLPIFCPAIADSSLGMALSQARHINQNTGQIDVIGDVIESANLINQHPRTASVVLGGGTPKNFINQASVQAAFYDPSITGHQYAIQIVTDVPHFGGASGSTLDEAQSWGKLSTDAGQVTVHADATLAFPLLTSALFDSAANALMNRSSPKFSTDGQSLVIDGCLIPSVRFLTTNSRTP
;
A
#
# COMPACT_ATOMS: atom_id res chain seq x y z
N MET A 1 22.09 48.62 -18.23
CA MET A 1 23.09 48.01 -17.34
C MET A 1 22.43 46.90 -16.58
N THR A 2 22.57 45.64 -16.97
CA THR A 2 22.09 44.49 -16.20
C THR A 2 22.92 44.37 -14.94
N LYS A 3 22.32 44.60 -13.77
CA LYS A 3 22.97 44.39 -12.48
C LYS A 3 23.45 42.94 -12.40
N GLN A 4 24.74 42.72 -12.24
CA GLN A 4 25.34 41.42 -12.03
C GLN A 4 24.75 40.79 -10.76
N ARG A 5 24.22 39.59 -10.85
CA ARG A 5 23.61 38.89 -9.71
C ARG A 5 24.70 38.48 -8.72
N SER A 6 24.37 38.42 -7.44
CA SER A 6 25.28 37.88 -6.44
C SER A 6 25.37 36.35 -6.57
N PRO A 7 26.51 35.73 -6.21
CA PRO A 7 26.65 34.26 -6.23
C PRO A 7 25.55 33.53 -5.44
N ALA A 8 25.11 34.07 -4.31
CA ALA A 8 24.00 33.54 -3.52
C ALA A 8 22.68 33.60 -4.29
N LYS A 9 22.42 34.69 -5.03
CA LYS A 9 21.21 34.83 -5.85
C LYS A 9 21.23 33.85 -7.02
N ASP A 10 22.36 33.62 -7.63
CA ASP A 10 22.52 32.68 -8.74
C ASP A 10 22.30 31.23 -8.27
N SER A 11 22.71 30.88 -7.04
CA SER A 11 22.46 29.54 -6.49
C SER A 11 20.96 29.21 -6.32
N PHE A 12 20.13 30.22 -6.04
CA PHE A 12 18.67 30.04 -5.93
C PHE A 12 17.95 30.10 -7.29
N LEU A 13 18.52 30.76 -8.30
CA LEU A 13 17.87 31.02 -9.59
C LEU A 13 18.44 30.16 -10.73
N GLN A 14 18.85 28.94 -10.42
CA GLN A 14 19.48 28.03 -11.39
C GLN A 14 18.49 27.43 -12.39
N SER A 15 17.28 27.10 -11.94
CA SER A 15 16.31 26.35 -12.73
C SER A 15 15.01 27.15 -12.90
N PRO A 16 14.80 27.79 -14.04
CA PRO A 16 13.54 28.49 -14.32
C PRO A 16 12.38 27.50 -14.46
N VAL A 17 11.20 27.91 -14.03
CA VAL A 17 9.96 27.22 -14.36
C VAL A 17 9.76 27.24 -15.87
N CYS A 18 9.50 26.09 -16.49
CA CYS A 18 9.17 25.99 -17.90
C CYS A 18 7.66 25.82 -18.06
N PRO A 19 6.96 26.77 -18.70
CA PRO A 19 5.55 26.60 -18.98
C PRO A 19 5.30 25.32 -19.78
N ILE A 20 4.23 24.59 -19.40
CA ILE A 20 3.79 23.42 -20.15
C ILE A 20 2.86 23.86 -21.28
N GLU A 21 3.12 23.41 -22.49
CA GLU A 21 2.28 23.69 -23.64
C GLU A 21 1.11 22.70 -23.69
N ALA A 22 -0.08 23.18 -24.09
CA ALA A 22 -1.27 22.37 -24.27
C ALA A 22 -1.21 21.59 -25.61
N THR A 23 -0.12 20.84 -25.78
CA THR A 23 0.07 19.95 -26.92
C THR A 23 -0.30 18.52 -26.54
N THR A 24 -0.66 17.69 -27.53
CA THR A 24 -0.95 16.27 -27.26
C THR A 24 0.32 15.57 -26.77
N PRO A 25 0.36 14.99 -25.57
CA PRO A 25 1.49 14.18 -25.11
C PRO A 25 1.54 12.86 -25.90
N GLN A 26 2.74 12.31 -26.09
CA GLN A 26 2.91 11.02 -26.77
C GLN A 26 2.50 9.84 -25.86
N SER A 27 2.74 9.99 -24.56
CA SER A 27 2.35 9.03 -23.53
C SER A 27 2.13 9.74 -22.19
N THR A 28 1.64 9.01 -21.18
CA THR A 28 1.54 9.54 -19.82
C THR A 28 2.92 9.85 -19.24
N ASP A 29 3.93 9.09 -19.61
CA ASP A 29 5.32 9.35 -19.20
C ASP A 29 5.85 10.66 -19.80
N ASP A 30 5.59 10.94 -21.07
CA ASP A 30 5.92 12.22 -21.70
C ASP A 30 5.25 13.40 -20.98
N LEU A 31 3.96 13.24 -20.61
CA LEU A 31 3.26 14.26 -19.82
C LEU A 31 3.94 14.51 -18.48
N LEU A 32 4.21 13.46 -17.69
CA LEU A 32 4.86 13.60 -16.39
C LEU A 32 6.29 14.15 -16.52
N THR A 33 7.02 13.80 -17.57
CA THR A 33 8.34 14.35 -17.87
C THR A 33 8.28 15.87 -18.11
N ARG A 34 7.29 16.36 -18.82
CA ARG A 34 7.07 17.82 -18.99
C ARG A 34 6.70 18.48 -17.65
N MET A 35 5.92 17.78 -16.79
CA MET A 35 5.52 18.28 -15.48
C MET A 35 6.69 18.40 -14.48
N GLU A 36 7.84 17.77 -14.71
CA GLU A 36 9.03 17.94 -13.86
C GLU A 36 9.51 19.39 -13.77
N ARG A 37 9.27 20.19 -14.80
CA ARG A 37 9.76 21.56 -14.92
C ARG A 37 8.73 22.64 -14.55
N ILE A 38 7.50 22.25 -14.16
CA ILE A 38 6.52 23.17 -13.57
C ILE A 38 6.64 23.18 -12.04
N SER A 39 5.73 23.83 -11.35
CA SER A 39 5.73 23.95 -9.89
C SER A 39 4.57 23.17 -9.24
N PHE A 40 4.53 23.15 -7.91
CA PHE A 40 3.47 22.57 -7.06
C PHE A 40 3.31 21.05 -7.25
N GLN A 41 2.08 20.58 -7.13
CA GLN A 41 1.80 19.13 -7.10
C GLN A 41 2.09 18.43 -8.44
N GLY A 42 2.06 19.14 -9.55
CA GLY A 42 2.49 18.60 -10.84
C GLY A 42 3.94 18.14 -10.83
N ARG A 43 4.86 18.97 -10.28
CA ARG A 43 6.26 18.58 -10.09
C ARG A 43 6.39 17.43 -9.10
N ASN A 44 5.61 17.45 -8.00
CA ASN A 44 5.67 16.39 -7.00
C ASN A 44 5.23 15.05 -7.59
N LEU A 45 4.19 15.01 -8.44
CA LEU A 45 3.77 13.78 -9.12
C LEU A 45 4.86 13.25 -10.07
N ALA A 46 5.48 14.12 -10.84
CA ALA A 46 6.62 13.75 -11.68
C ALA A 46 7.83 13.26 -10.86
N THR A 47 8.08 13.88 -9.70
CA THR A 47 9.11 13.43 -8.76
C THR A 47 8.78 12.05 -8.19
N ALA A 48 7.50 11.78 -7.87
CA ALA A 48 7.07 10.46 -7.39
C ALA A 48 7.38 9.37 -8.42
N ARG A 49 7.11 9.62 -9.73
CA ARG A 49 7.48 8.70 -10.80
C ARG A 49 8.97 8.35 -10.75
N ARG A 50 9.85 9.35 -10.73
CA ARG A 50 11.31 9.15 -10.71
C ARG A 50 11.80 8.43 -9.46
N ILE A 51 11.20 8.70 -8.30
CA ILE A 51 11.53 7.99 -7.06
C ILE A 51 11.13 6.53 -7.19
N TRP A 52 9.95 6.21 -7.72
CA TRP A 52 9.52 4.81 -7.88
C TRP A 52 10.38 4.06 -8.90
N GLU A 53 10.77 4.69 -10.00
CA GLU A 53 11.75 4.14 -10.95
C GLU A 53 13.07 3.77 -10.24
N ARG A 54 13.57 4.65 -9.37
CA ARG A 54 14.78 4.37 -8.58
C ARG A 54 14.58 3.23 -7.62
N MET A 55 13.43 3.14 -6.93
CA MET A 55 13.12 2.00 -6.06
C MET A 55 13.24 0.67 -6.82
N ILE A 56 12.73 0.63 -8.06
CA ILE A 56 12.79 -0.55 -8.92
C ILE A 56 14.22 -0.83 -9.37
N ALA A 57 14.96 0.19 -9.79
CA ALA A 57 16.32 0.05 -10.29
C ALA A 57 17.35 -0.31 -9.20
N ASP A 58 17.14 0.17 -7.98
CA ASP A 58 18.05 -0.03 -6.85
C ASP A 58 17.80 -1.35 -6.10
N ASP A 59 16.85 -2.15 -6.56
CA ASP A 59 16.50 -3.45 -5.99
C ASP A 59 16.21 -3.38 -4.49
N VAL A 60 15.33 -2.45 -4.09
CA VAL A 60 14.86 -2.32 -2.71
C VAL A 60 13.58 -3.12 -2.49
N LEU A 61 13.34 -3.59 -1.26
CA LEU A 61 12.06 -4.17 -0.87
C LEU A 61 11.01 -3.06 -0.74
N ILE A 62 10.00 -3.07 -1.60
CA ILE A 62 9.00 -2.00 -1.69
C ILE A 62 7.73 -2.40 -0.96
N PHE A 63 7.40 -1.67 0.10
CA PHE A 63 6.11 -1.75 0.79
C PHE A 63 5.10 -0.82 0.11
N PHE A 64 3.91 -1.32 -0.16
CA PHE A 64 2.81 -0.54 -0.70
C PHE A 64 1.68 -0.43 0.32
N GLY A 65 1.33 0.80 0.70
CA GLY A 65 0.27 1.10 1.67
C GLY A 65 -1.00 1.61 0.98
N MET A 66 -2.15 1.03 1.29
CA MET A 66 -3.43 1.43 0.71
C MET A 66 -4.47 1.64 1.80
N ALA A 67 -4.82 2.91 2.06
CA ALA A 67 -5.85 3.30 3.02
C ALA A 67 -7.21 3.51 2.33
N GLY A 68 -8.25 3.71 3.14
CA GLY A 68 -9.61 3.96 2.65
C GLY A 68 -10.26 2.75 1.98
N ALA A 69 -11.09 2.99 0.96
CA ALA A 69 -11.81 2.00 0.17
C ALA A 69 -11.61 2.30 -1.34
N LEU A 70 -10.37 2.44 -1.78
CA LEU A 70 -10.00 2.84 -3.14
C LEU A 70 -10.33 1.78 -4.19
N THR A 71 -10.50 0.52 -3.77
CA THR A 71 -10.96 -0.57 -4.65
C THR A 71 -12.41 -0.35 -5.10
N ALA A 72 -13.30 0.08 -4.20
CA ALA A 72 -14.64 0.52 -4.57
C ALA A 72 -14.63 1.70 -5.55
N GLY A 73 -13.60 2.56 -5.47
CA GLY A 73 -13.36 3.67 -6.39
C GLY A 73 -12.72 3.27 -7.74
N GLY A 74 -12.62 1.96 -8.04
CA GLY A 74 -12.16 1.47 -9.35
C GLY A 74 -10.65 1.23 -9.48
N LEU A 75 -9.85 1.31 -8.41
CA LEU A 75 -8.40 1.12 -8.47
C LEU A 75 -7.94 -0.35 -8.31
N ARG A 76 -8.86 -1.29 -8.22
CA ARG A 76 -8.60 -2.71 -7.97
C ARG A 76 -7.60 -3.32 -8.95
N LEU A 77 -7.88 -3.24 -10.24
CA LEU A 77 -7.04 -3.83 -11.27
C LEU A 77 -5.69 -3.12 -11.42
N THR A 78 -5.63 -1.81 -11.17
CA THR A 78 -4.35 -1.09 -11.15
C THR A 78 -3.39 -1.66 -10.10
N VAL A 79 -3.92 -2.01 -8.91
CA VAL A 79 -3.11 -2.64 -7.86
C VAL A 79 -2.72 -4.07 -8.24
N ALA A 80 -3.64 -4.85 -8.81
CA ALA A 80 -3.34 -6.20 -9.30
C ALA A 80 -2.26 -6.19 -10.40
N ASP A 81 -2.31 -5.24 -11.34
CA ASP A 81 -1.32 -5.07 -12.40
C ASP A 81 0.09 -4.74 -11.82
N LEU A 82 0.15 -3.90 -10.79
CA LEU A 82 1.40 -3.63 -10.07
C LEU A 82 1.97 -4.89 -9.42
N MET A 83 1.11 -5.77 -8.87
CA MET A 83 1.53 -7.08 -8.34
C MET A 83 2.07 -7.99 -9.43
N HIS A 84 1.38 -8.10 -10.57
CA HIS A 84 1.83 -8.91 -11.71
C HIS A 84 3.18 -8.44 -12.26
N LYS A 85 3.41 -7.13 -12.28
CA LYS A 85 4.67 -6.52 -12.72
C LYS A 85 5.74 -6.49 -11.61
N ARG A 86 5.40 -6.89 -10.39
CA ARG A 86 6.31 -6.80 -9.22
C ARG A 86 6.83 -5.37 -9.02
N ALA A 87 5.98 -4.37 -9.23
CA ALA A 87 6.31 -2.97 -8.99
C ALA A 87 6.35 -2.62 -7.49
N PHE A 88 5.88 -3.51 -6.64
CA PHE A 88 6.08 -3.54 -5.19
C PHE A 88 6.13 -5.01 -4.70
N ASP A 89 6.49 -5.23 -3.43
CA ASP A 89 6.77 -6.56 -2.89
C ASP A 89 5.87 -6.97 -1.73
N CYS A 90 5.31 -6.01 -1.01
CA CYS A 90 4.44 -6.26 0.15
C CYS A 90 3.31 -5.24 0.18
N LEU A 91 2.07 -5.68 0.33
CA LEU A 91 0.91 -4.81 0.48
C LEU A 91 0.50 -4.70 1.95
N ILE A 92 0.29 -3.48 2.42
CA ILE A 92 -0.39 -3.19 3.68
C ILE A 92 -1.69 -2.46 3.36
N SER A 93 -2.83 -3.05 3.71
CA SER A 93 -4.13 -2.52 3.30
C SER A 93 -5.12 -2.43 4.44
N THR A 94 -6.13 -1.57 4.27
CA THR A 94 -7.37 -1.66 5.04
C THR A 94 -8.15 -2.90 4.63
N GLY A 95 -8.93 -3.45 5.54
CA GLY A 95 -9.82 -4.56 5.24
C GLY A 95 -10.92 -4.18 4.24
N ALA A 96 -11.34 -2.92 4.21
CA ALA A 96 -12.30 -2.42 3.23
C ALA A 96 -11.82 -2.62 1.78
N ASN A 97 -10.58 -2.24 1.47
CA ASN A 97 -10.02 -2.47 0.13
C ASN A 97 -10.04 -3.94 -0.29
N LEU A 98 -9.68 -4.84 0.64
CA LEU A 98 -9.60 -6.27 0.38
C LEU A 98 -10.99 -6.92 0.24
N TYR A 99 -11.97 -6.42 1.00
CA TYR A 99 -13.35 -6.90 0.92
C TYR A 99 -14.02 -6.47 -0.39
N HIS A 100 -13.86 -5.21 -0.79
CA HIS A 100 -14.35 -4.71 -2.07
C HIS A 100 -13.66 -5.39 -3.26
N ASP A 101 -12.36 -5.76 -3.14
CA ASP A 101 -11.67 -6.60 -4.13
C ASP A 101 -12.31 -7.99 -4.24
N LEU A 102 -12.56 -8.64 -3.10
CA LEU A 102 -13.22 -9.96 -3.05
C LEU A 102 -14.60 -9.91 -3.69
N HIS A 103 -15.39 -8.87 -3.41
CA HIS A 103 -16.72 -8.66 -3.98
C HIS A 103 -16.68 -8.70 -5.52
N GLU A 104 -15.85 -7.88 -6.14
CA GLU A 104 -15.73 -7.86 -7.61
C GLU A 104 -15.06 -9.13 -8.18
N THR A 105 -14.10 -9.70 -7.46
CA THR A 105 -13.45 -10.96 -7.88
C THR A 105 -14.43 -12.12 -7.91
N ARG A 106 -15.48 -12.09 -7.09
CA ARG A 106 -16.61 -13.04 -7.13
C ARG A 106 -17.62 -12.75 -8.25
N GLY A 107 -17.35 -11.78 -9.12
CA GLY A 107 -18.19 -11.45 -10.28
C GLY A 107 -19.32 -10.47 -9.99
N ARG A 108 -19.24 -9.73 -8.89
CA ARG A 108 -20.18 -8.70 -8.49
C ARG A 108 -19.67 -7.32 -8.84
N HIS A 109 -20.46 -6.28 -8.64
CA HIS A 109 -20.12 -4.96 -9.15
C HIS A 109 -20.36 -3.85 -8.13
N HIS A 110 -19.55 -2.81 -8.24
CA HIS A 110 -19.86 -1.48 -7.74
C HIS A 110 -20.51 -0.69 -8.87
N TYR A 111 -21.40 0.22 -8.52
CA TYR A 111 -22.20 0.99 -9.48
C TYR A 111 -21.94 2.47 -9.31
N LEU A 112 -21.86 3.21 -10.43
CA LEU A 112 -21.78 4.66 -10.40
C LEU A 112 -23.06 5.24 -9.82
N GLY A 113 -22.94 6.01 -8.77
CA GLY A 113 -24.04 6.60 -8.05
C GLY A 113 -23.94 8.13 -7.96
N SER A 114 -24.60 8.70 -6.95
CA SER A 114 -24.60 10.14 -6.68
C SER A 114 -24.44 10.41 -5.19
N PRO A 115 -23.59 11.37 -4.80
CA PRO A 115 -23.49 11.76 -3.39
C PRO A 115 -24.70 12.59 -2.91
N LYS A 116 -25.63 12.93 -3.81
CA LYS A 116 -26.86 13.73 -3.52
C LYS A 116 -28.12 12.88 -3.50
N VAL A 117 -28.01 11.57 -3.41
CA VAL A 117 -29.15 10.66 -3.32
C VAL A 117 -29.77 10.69 -1.93
N ASN A 118 -31.01 10.23 -1.84
CA ASN A 118 -31.66 10.01 -0.54
C ASN A 118 -31.23 8.66 0.05
N ASP A 119 -30.37 8.68 1.09
CA ASP A 119 -29.85 7.47 1.72
C ASP A 119 -30.92 6.62 2.39
N VAL A 120 -32.05 7.21 2.85
CA VAL A 120 -33.18 6.45 3.39
C VAL A 120 -33.86 5.63 2.28
N ALA A 121 -33.91 6.16 1.08
CA ALA A 121 -34.44 5.41 -0.07
C ALA A 121 -33.49 4.28 -0.49
N LEU A 122 -32.19 4.49 -0.43
CA LEU A 122 -31.19 3.43 -0.69
C LEU A 122 -31.32 2.29 0.35
N GLN A 123 -31.42 2.65 1.62
CA GLN A 123 -31.58 1.66 2.69
C GLN A 123 -32.85 0.81 2.51
N ALA A 124 -33.98 1.41 2.05
CA ALA A 124 -35.21 0.68 1.80
C ALA A 124 -35.10 -0.34 0.63
N GLU A 125 -34.13 -0.16 -0.25
CA GLU A 125 -33.84 -1.02 -1.40
C GLU A 125 -32.58 -1.89 -1.16
N HIS A 126 -32.05 -1.94 0.08
CA HIS A 126 -30.83 -2.68 0.44
C HIS A 126 -29.61 -2.28 -0.41
N ILE A 127 -29.38 -0.98 -0.58
CA ILE A 127 -28.25 -0.43 -1.32
C ILE A 127 -27.36 0.36 -0.37
N ASP A 128 -26.11 -0.05 -0.25
CA ASP A 128 -25.07 0.69 0.45
C ASP A 128 -24.41 1.73 -0.45
N ARG A 129 -23.95 2.83 0.15
CA ARG A 129 -23.28 3.91 -0.55
C ARG A 129 -21.92 4.25 0.06
N VAL A 130 -20.91 4.28 -0.81
CA VAL A 130 -19.59 4.81 -0.53
C VAL A 130 -19.40 6.08 -1.37
N TYR A 131 -19.72 7.24 -0.83
CA TYR A 131 -19.74 8.56 -1.47
C TYR A 131 -20.62 8.59 -2.75
N ASP A 132 -20.07 8.40 -3.94
CA ASP A 132 -20.75 8.36 -5.24
C ASP A 132 -20.74 6.98 -5.89
N THR A 133 -20.54 5.95 -5.10
CA THR A 133 -20.50 4.55 -5.52
C THR A 133 -21.56 3.76 -4.74
N TYR A 134 -22.33 2.95 -5.42
CA TYR A 134 -23.36 2.08 -4.82
C TYR A 134 -22.92 0.62 -4.87
N VAL A 135 -23.45 -0.15 -3.93
CA VAL A 135 -23.26 -1.60 -3.88
C VAL A 135 -24.50 -2.26 -3.30
N ASP A 136 -24.78 -3.48 -3.74
CA ASP A 136 -25.89 -4.29 -3.29
C ASP A 136 -25.57 -4.90 -1.91
N GLU A 137 -26.36 -4.58 -0.88
CA GLU A 137 -26.20 -5.07 0.49
C GLU A 137 -26.44 -6.59 0.59
N ASP A 138 -27.39 -7.12 -0.20
CA ASP A 138 -27.68 -8.56 -0.20
C ASP A 138 -26.47 -9.35 -0.75
N GLU A 139 -25.75 -8.80 -1.72
CA GLU A 139 -24.50 -9.38 -2.21
C GLU A 139 -23.36 -9.29 -1.18
N PHE A 140 -23.35 -8.27 -0.32
CA PHE A 140 -22.41 -8.18 0.79
C PHE A 140 -22.71 -9.23 1.86
N ILE A 141 -23.96 -9.41 2.23
CA ILE A 141 -24.37 -10.46 3.18
C ILE A 141 -23.96 -11.84 2.67
N ASP A 142 -24.12 -12.10 1.36
CA ASP A 142 -23.65 -13.38 0.78
C ASP A 142 -22.11 -13.50 0.76
N ASN A 143 -21.36 -12.40 0.62
CA ASN A 143 -19.91 -12.42 0.80
C ASN A 143 -19.52 -12.75 2.23
N ASP A 144 -20.20 -12.18 3.22
CA ASP A 144 -19.92 -12.44 4.63
C ASP A 144 -20.17 -13.91 4.99
N ASN A 145 -21.26 -14.49 4.49
CA ASN A 145 -21.56 -15.91 4.65
C ASN A 145 -20.50 -16.79 3.98
N TRP A 146 -20.11 -16.44 2.75
CA TRP A 146 -19.07 -17.17 2.01
C TRP A 146 -17.70 -17.15 2.72
N ILE A 147 -17.32 -16.00 3.32
CA ILE A 147 -16.10 -15.89 4.13
C ILE A 147 -16.24 -16.71 5.41
N ALA A 148 -17.41 -16.67 6.06
CA ALA A 148 -17.68 -17.45 7.28
C ALA A 148 -17.59 -18.95 7.02
N ASP A 149 -18.08 -19.43 5.87
CA ASP A 149 -17.95 -20.81 5.44
C ASP A 149 -16.47 -21.19 5.22
N PHE A 150 -15.71 -20.35 4.52
CA PHE A 150 -14.26 -20.56 4.36
C PHE A 150 -13.55 -20.63 5.72
N VAL A 151 -13.87 -19.71 6.65
CA VAL A 151 -13.25 -19.69 7.99
C VAL A 151 -13.58 -20.96 8.77
N SER A 152 -14.77 -21.55 8.57
CA SER A 152 -15.16 -22.78 9.25
C SER A 152 -14.34 -24.00 8.84
N GLU A 153 -13.75 -23.97 7.64
CA GLU A 153 -12.85 -25.01 7.12
C GLU A 153 -11.40 -24.86 7.60
N LEU A 154 -11.05 -23.72 8.19
CA LEU A 154 -9.70 -23.47 8.68
C LEU A 154 -9.39 -24.26 9.96
N GLU A 155 -8.15 -24.68 10.10
CA GLU A 155 -7.66 -25.27 11.36
C GLU A 155 -7.78 -24.28 12.53
N PRO A 156 -8.16 -24.74 13.73
CA PRO A 156 -8.31 -23.88 14.89
C PRO A 156 -6.94 -23.50 15.49
N ARG A 157 -6.27 -22.50 14.90
CA ARG A 157 -4.98 -21.97 15.35
C ARG A 157 -4.91 -20.45 15.20
N PRO A 158 -3.89 -19.77 15.75
CA PRO A 158 -3.59 -18.39 15.38
C PRO A 158 -3.12 -18.27 13.93
N TYR A 159 -3.57 -17.22 13.25
CA TYR A 159 -3.15 -16.83 11.92
C TYR A 159 -2.69 -15.38 11.96
N THR A 160 -1.54 -15.05 11.36
CA THR A 160 -1.29 -13.65 11.02
C THR A 160 -2.32 -13.18 9.98
N SER A 161 -2.58 -11.88 9.86
CA SER A 161 -3.49 -11.43 8.80
C SER A 161 -2.95 -11.83 7.42
N ARG A 162 -1.63 -11.83 7.25
CA ARG A 162 -0.97 -12.28 6.03
C ARG A 162 -1.27 -13.74 5.69
N ASP A 163 -1.15 -14.64 6.68
CA ASP A 163 -1.43 -16.08 6.46
C ASP A 163 -2.91 -16.32 6.13
N PHE A 164 -3.80 -15.69 6.88
CA PHE A 164 -5.25 -15.73 6.62
C PHE A 164 -5.58 -15.24 5.20
N LEU A 165 -5.08 -14.06 4.80
CA LEU A 165 -5.36 -13.47 3.49
C LEU A 165 -4.75 -14.27 2.34
N HIS A 166 -3.60 -14.89 2.55
CA HIS A 166 -3.01 -15.80 1.55
C HIS A 166 -3.91 -17.01 1.31
N GLN A 167 -4.42 -17.62 2.38
CA GLN A 167 -5.34 -18.77 2.26
C GLN A 167 -6.68 -18.35 1.64
N LEU A 168 -7.24 -17.22 2.05
CA LEU A 168 -8.46 -16.66 1.45
C LEU A 168 -8.28 -16.37 -0.05
N GLY A 169 -7.14 -15.78 -0.44
CA GLY A 169 -6.80 -15.54 -1.84
C GLY A 169 -6.70 -16.84 -2.66
N GLY A 170 -6.13 -17.88 -2.06
CA GLY A 170 -6.07 -19.21 -2.67
C GLY A 170 -7.43 -19.89 -2.83
N TYR A 171 -8.30 -19.76 -1.82
CA TYR A 171 -9.66 -20.26 -1.86
C TYR A 171 -10.47 -19.53 -2.94
N LEU A 172 -10.39 -18.19 -2.97
CA LEU A 172 -11.02 -17.36 -3.97
C LEU A 172 -10.56 -17.69 -5.40
N TRP A 173 -9.24 -17.84 -5.61
CA TRP A 173 -8.68 -18.23 -6.91
C TRP A 173 -9.16 -19.60 -7.41
N LYS A 174 -9.26 -20.57 -6.51
CA LYS A 174 -9.75 -21.91 -6.88
C LYS A 174 -11.18 -21.86 -7.42
N GLN A 175 -12.02 -21.02 -6.89
CA GLN A 175 -13.44 -20.92 -7.25
C GLN A 175 -13.70 -20.02 -8.46
N THR A 176 -13.02 -18.88 -8.55
CA THR A 176 -13.38 -17.86 -9.54
C THR A 176 -12.48 -17.83 -10.77
N ARG A 177 -11.18 -18.13 -10.61
CA ARG A 177 -10.15 -17.93 -11.64
C ARG A 177 -10.10 -16.51 -12.18
N THR A 178 -10.59 -15.55 -11.39
CA THR A 178 -10.66 -14.13 -11.73
C THR A 178 -9.52 -13.37 -11.05
N ASP A 179 -8.91 -12.43 -11.77
CA ASP A 179 -7.89 -11.56 -11.21
C ASP A 179 -8.48 -10.51 -10.27
N GLY A 180 -7.77 -10.27 -9.21
CA GLY A 180 -8.00 -9.26 -8.20
C GLY A 180 -6.78 -9.13 -7.31
N ILE A 181 -6.83 -8.31 -6.28
CA ILE A 181 -5.71 -8.08 -5.36
C ILE A 181 -5.36 -9.37 -4.59
N LEU A 182 -6.37 -9.99 -3.96
CA LEU A 182 -6.17 -11.21 -3.18
C LEU A 182 -5.69 -12.38 -4.04
N THR A 183 -6.25 -12.56 -5.22
CA THR A 183 -5.90 -13.65 -6.12
C THR A 183 -4.54 -13.44 -6.79
N ALA A 184 -4.19 -12.22 -7.17
CA ALA A 184 -2.87 -11.88 -7.67
C ALA A 184 -1.78 -12.09 -6.60
N ALA A 185 -2.05 -11.65 -5.37
CA ALA A 185 -1.15 -11.86 -4.24
C ALA A 185 -0.89 -13.36 -3.99
N TYR A 186 -1.94 -14.17 -3.97
CA TYR A 186 -1.79 -15.62 -3.83
C TYR A 186 -0.95 -16.24 -4.96
N ARG A 187 -1.24 -15.89 -6.22
CA ARG A 187 -0.55 -16.44 -7.40
C ARG A 187 0.93 -16.08 -7.47
N HIS A 188 1.29 -14.88 -6.98
CA HIS A 188 2.68 -14.40 -6.96
C HIS A 188 3.37 -14.61 -5.60
N ASN A 189 2.69 -15.26 -4.66
CA ASN A 189 3.16 -15.42 -3.28
C ASN A 189 3.60 -14.08 -2.65
N LEU A 190 2.82 -13.02 -2.90
CA LEU A 190 3.10 -11.67 -2.42
C LEU A 190 2.37 -11.45 -1.08
N PRO A 191 3.07 -11.08 0.00
CA PRO A 191 2.44 -10.91 1.31
C PRO A 191 1.51 -9.69 1.33
N ILE A 192 0.32 -9.87 1.93
CA ILE A 192 -0.62 -8.80 2.28
C ILE A 192 -0.82 -8.81 3.79
N PHE A 193 -0.58 -7.66 4.44
CA PHE A 193 -0.93 -7.44 5.84
C PHE A 193 -2.15 -6.53 5.95
N CYS A 194 -3.05 -6.88 6.87
CA CYS A 194 -4.21 -6.07 7.25
C CYS A 194 -4.25 -5.85 8.77
N PRO A 195 -3.43 -4.92 9.30
CA PRO A 195 -3.25 -4.78 10.75
C PRO A 195 -4.51 -4.41 11.51
N ALA A 196 -5.48 -3.77 10.84
CA ALA A 196 -6.78 -3.39 11.40
C ALA A 196 -7.92 -4.22 10.78
N ILE A 197 -7.70 -5.52 10.56
CA ILE A 197 -8.68 -6.41 9.89
C ILE A 197 -10.03 -6.44 10.61
N ALA A 198 -10.04 -6.28 11.93
CA ALA A 198 -11.26 -6.25 12.74
C ALA A 198 -12.19 -5.07 12.41
N ASP A 199 -11.63 -3.94 11.91
CA ASP A 199 -12.38 -2.77 11.48
C ASP A 199 -12.73 -2.87 9.98
N SER A 200 -13.44 -3.96 9.62
CA SER A 200 -13.89 -4.20 8.24
C SER A 200 -14.90 -5.35 8.17
N SER A 201 -15.57 -5.51 7.03
CA SER A 201 -16.45 -6.64 6.75
C SER A 201 -15.73 -7.99 6.82
N LEU A 202 -14.41 -8.05 6.55
CA LEU A 202 -13.62 -9.27 6.82
C LEU A 202 -13.65 -9.62 8.32
N GLY A 203 -13.51 -8.63 9.20
CA GLY A 203 -13.60 -8.82 10.64
C GLY A 203 -15.01 -9.20 11.09
N MET A 204 -16.03 -8.64 10.46
CA MET A 204 -17.44 -9.02 10.72
C MET A 204 -17.69 -10.49 10.35
N ALA A 205 -17.27 -10.94 9.18
CA ALA A 205 -17.38 -12.32 8.74
C ALA A 205 -16.60 -13.30 9.65
N LEU A 206 -15.39 -12.93 10.09
CA LEU A 206 -14.63 -13.67 11.09
C LEU A 206 -15.39 -13.78 12.42
N SER A 207 -16.01 -12.68 12.86
CA SER A 207 -16.83 -12.65 14.07
C SER A 207 -18.04 -13.57 13.95
N GLN A 208 -18.72 -13.55 12.80
CA GLN A 208 -19.86 -14.44 12.49
C GLN A 208 -19.44 -15.91 12.54
N ALA A 209 -18.36 -16.28 11.86
CA ALA A 209 -17.85 -17.65 11.86
C ALA A 209 -17.53 -18.12 13.29
N ARG A 210 -16.90 -17.27 14.09
CA ARG A 210 -16.56 -17.58 15.47
C ARG A 210 -17.80 -17.72 16.37
N HIS A 211 -18.81 -16.87 16.19
CA HIS A 211 -20.01 -16.86 17.02
C HIS A 211 -20.96 -18.00 16.66
N ILE A 212 -21.16 -18.26 15.37
CA ILE A 212 -22.11 -19.27 14.87
C ILE A 212 -21.46 -20.66 14.81
N ASN A 213 -20.30 -20.77 14.20
CA ASN A 213 -19.64 -22.04 13.90
C ASN A 213 -18.69 -22.48 15.01
N GLN A 214 -18.54 -21.68 16.08
CA GLN A 214 -17.62 -21.93 17.20
C GLN A 214 -16.17 -22.18 16.79
N ASN A 215 -15.76 -21.67 15.63
CA ASN A 215 -14.37 -21.75 15.17
C ASN A 215 -13.49 -20.92 16.12
N THR A 216 -12.41 -21.53 16.63
CA THR A 216 -11.51 -20.90 17.59
C THR A 216 -10.28 -20.27 16.94
N GLY A 217 -10.23 -20.20 15.62
CA GLY A 217 -9.18 -19.49 14.89
C GLY A 217 -9.10 -18.02 15.32
N GLN A 218 -7.89 -17.50 15.47
CA GLN A 218 -7.64 -16.14 15.94
C GLN A 218 -6.74 -15.43 14.93
N ILE A 219 -6.97 -14.14 14.72
CA ILE A 219 -6.03 -13.31 13.97
C ILE A 219 -4.99 -12.74 14.94
N ASP A 220 -3.74 -13.09 14.71
CA ASP A 220 -2.57 -12.62 15.48
C ASP A 220 -1.96 -11.40 14.79
N VAL A 221 -2.47 -10.22 15.13
CA VAL A 221 -1.95 -8.93 14.63
C VAL A 221 -0.57 -8.59 15.18
N ILE A 222 -0.16 -9.21 16.29
CA ILE A 222 1.21 -9.04 16.81
C ILE A 222 2.19 -9.88 15.99
N GLY A 223 1.77 -11.03 15.51
CA GLY A 223 2.50 -11.81 14.51
C GLY A 223 2.77 -11.01 13.23
N ASP A 224 1.80 -10.20 12.76
CA ASP A 224 2.00 -9.28 11.63
C ASP A 224 3.15 -8.28 11.89
N VAL A 225 3.24 -7.72 13.10
CA VAL A 225 4.32 -6.79 13.48
C VAL A 225 5.68 -7.49 13.43
N ILE A 226 5.76 -8.72 13.94
CA ILE A 226 6.98 -9.51 13.92
C ILE A 226 7.39 -9.85 12.48
N GLU A 227 6.48 -10.36 11.67
CA GLU A 227 6.76 -10.75 10.29
C GLU A 227 7.21 -9.55 9.45
N SER A 228 6.53 -8.41 9.52
CA SER A 228 6.87 -7.22 8.75
C SER A 228 8.25 -6.65 9.13
N ALA A 229 8.60 -6.64 10.41
CA ALA A 229 9.92 -6.25 10.89
C ALA A 229 11.00 -7.23 10.43
N ASN A 230 10.73 -8.53 10.46
CA ASN A 230 11.66 -9.55 9.98
C ASN A 230 11.95 -9.45 8.48
N LEU A 231 10.97 -9.06 7.66
CA LEU A 231 11.21 -8.79 6.24
C LEU A 231 12.23 -7.67 6.04
N ILE A 232 12.16 -6.60 6.85
CA ILE A 232 13.13 -5.49 6.80
C ILE A 232 14.52 -5.96 7.26
N ASN A 233 14.61 -6.79 8.29
CA ASN A 233 15.89 -7.33 8.74
C ASN A 233 16.52 -8.28 7.72
N GLN A 234 15.71 -9.01 6.96
CA GLN A 234 16.17 -9.88 5.86
C GLN A 234 16.56 -9.11 4.62
N HIS A 235 15.96 -7.94 4.40
CA HIS A 235 16.24 -7.07 3.26
C HIS A 235 16.29 -5.60 3.73
N PRO A 236 17.44 -5.13 4.25
CA PRO A 236 17.52 -3.85 4.96
C PRO A 236 17.37 -2.62 4.04
N ARG A 237 17.49 -2.79 2.74
CA ARG A 237 17.19 -1.72 1.77
C ARG A 237 15.72 -1.73 1.43
N THR A 238 14.96 -0.78 1.98
CA THR A 238 13.51 -0.75 1.85
C THR A 238 12.97 0.58 1.36
N ALA A 239 11.75 0.56 0.82
CA ALA A 239 11.04 1.73 0.36
C ALA A 239 9.54 1.63 0.70
N SER A 240 8.85 2.77 0.66
CA SER A 240 7.40 2.82 0.84
C SER A 240 6.70 3.67 -0.20
N VAL A 241 5.56 3.19 -0.70
CA VAL A 241 4.61 3.94 -1.53
C VAL A 241 3.26 3.87 -0.84
N VAL A 242 2.65 5.01 -0.52
CA VAL A 242 1.43 5.04 0.29
C VAL A 242 0.34 5.87 -0.38
N LEU A 243 -0.82 5.27 -0.56
CA LEU A 243 -2.06 5.94 -0.95
C LEU A 243 -2.88 6.26 0.31
N GLY A 244 -3.09 7.55 0.57
CA GLY A 244 -3.70 8.06 1.80
C GLY A 244 -2.71 8.07 2.97
N GLY A 245 -3.11 7.51 4.09
CA GLY A 245 -2.32 7.50 5.32
C GLY A 245 -2.80 6.42 6.29
N GLY A 246 -3.28 6.84 7.46
CA GLY A 246 -3.90 5.97 8.48
C GLY A 246 -3.05 4.79 8.90
N THR A 247 -3.71 3.68 9.20
CA THR A 247 -3.07 2.45 9.67
C THR A 247 -2.04 1.88 8.69
N PRO A 248 -2.30 1.80 7.36
CA PRO A 248 -1.32 1.25 6.43
C PRO A 248 0.02 2.00 6.44
N LYS A 249 0.00 3.34 6.36
CA LYS A 249 1.23 4.16 6.45
C LYS A 249 1.95 3.96 7.76
N ASN A 250 1.21 4.04 8.87
CA ASN A 250 1.83 3.95 10.18
C ASN A 250 2.42 2.55 10.42
N PHE A 251 1.75 1.50 9.99
CA PHE A 251 2.25 0.13 10.11
C PHE A 251 3.56 -0.08 9.33
N ILE A 252 3.66 0.37 8.08
CA ILE A 252 4.89 0.33 7.28
C ILE A 252 6.02 1.04 8.01
N ASN A 253 5.76 2.27 8.47
CA ASN A 253 6.75 3.07 9.18
C ASN A 253 7.18 2.45 10.52
N GLN A 254 6.24 1.85 11.28
CA GLN A 254 6.54 1.18 12.54
C GLN A 254 7.31 -0.12 12.34
N ALA A 255 7.09 -0.84 11.24
CA ALA A 255 7.87 -2.05 10.92
C ALA A 255 9.36 -1.73 10.83
N SER A 256 9.74 -0.57 10.26
CA SER A 256 11.13 -0.11 10.21
C SER A 256 11.70 0.19 11.60
N VAL A 257 10.90 0.86 12.47
CA VAL A 257 11.31 1.12 13.85
C VAL A 257 11.46 -0.19 14.63
N GLN A 258 10.52 -1.12 14.45
CA GLN A 258 10.58 -2.43 15.11
C GLN A 258 11.79 -3.25 14.64
N ALA A 259 12.09 -3.22 13.33
CA ALA A 259 13.28 -3.86 12.78
C ALA A 259 14.57 -3.30 13.40
N ALA A 260 14.65 -1.99 13.62
CA ALA A 260 15.78 -1.34 14.27
C ALA A 260 15.93 -1.75 15.75
N PHE A 261 14.87 -2.17 16.43
CA PHE A 261 14.99 -2.78 17.76
C PHE A 261 15.62 -4.19 17.72
N TYR A 262 15.46 -4.90 16.61
CA TYR A 262 16.06 -6.21 16.41
C TYR A 262 17.50 -6.10 15.89
N ASP A 263 17.75 -5.16 14.95
CA ASP A 263 19.06 -4.87 14.37
C ASP A 263 19.29 -3.36 14.28
N PRO A 264 20.18 -2.81 15.13
CA PRO A 264 20.50 -1.37 15.14
C PRO A 264 21.12 -0.83 13.86
N SER A 265 21.52 -1.67 12.90
CA SER A 265 22.03 -1.23 11.61
C SER A 265 20.92 -0.74 10.65
N ILE A 266 19.65 -1.01 10.98
CA ILE A 266 18.50 -0.55 10.21
C ILE A 266 18.30 0.96 10.42
N THR A 267 18.33 1.72 9.33
CA THR A 267 18.28 3.20 9.35
C THR A 267 16.99 3.80 8.80
N GLY A 268 15.97 2.99 8.59
CA GLY A 268 14.70 3.42 8.00
C GLY A 268 14.61 3.18 6.48
N HIS A 269 13.45 3.50 5.90
CA HIS A 269 13.23 3.37 4.46
C HIS A 269 14.08 4.37 3.70
N GLN A 270 14.70 3.94 2.59
CA GLN A 270 15.55 4.78 1.73
C GLN A 270 14.76 5.63 0.75
N TYR A 271 13.54 5.22 0.45
CA TYR A 271 12.63 5.95 -0.44
C TYR A 271 11.23 5.96 0.14
N ALA A 272 10.52 7.08 -0.05
CA ALA A 272 9.13 7.20 0.37
C ALA A 272 8.31 8.07 -0.59
N ILE A 273 7.14 7.57 -1.00
CA ILE A 273 6.14 8.30 -1.76
C ILE A 273 4.85 8.26 -0.96
N GLN A 274 4.19 9.41 -0.81
CA GLN A 274 2.85 9.48 -0.27
C GLN A 274 1.95 10.30 -1.19
N ILE A 275 0.78 9.75 -1.56
CA ILE A 275 -0.28 10.47 -2.27
C ILE A 275 -1.43 10.64 -1.29
N VAL A 276 -1.77 11.87 -0.92
CA VAL A 276 -2.76 12.15 0.14
C VAL A 276 -3.41 13.51 -0.08
N THR A 277 -4.70 13.63 0.20
CA THR A 277 -5.41 14.92 0.21
C THR A 277 -5.26 15.67 1.52
N ASP A 278 -5.01 14.94 2.61
CA ASP A 278 -4.97 15.48 3.96
C ASP A 278 -3.66 16.22 4.24
N VAL A 279 -3.72 17.13 5.21
CA VAL A 279 -2.59 18.00 5.60
C VAL A 279 -2.25 17.79 7.08
N PRO A 280 -0.96 17.81 7.45
CA PRO A 280 -0.51 17.44 8.79
C PRO A 280 -0.94 18.40 9.89
N HIS A 281 -1.15 19.67 9.58
CA HIS A 281 -1.45 20.70 10.60
C HIS A 281 -2.85 20.58 11.24
N PHE A 282 -3.74 19.76 10.69
CA PHE A 282 -5.01 19.40 11.32
C PHE A 282 -4.95 18.09 12.12
N GLY A 283 -3.78 17.49 12.24
CA GLY A 283 -3.61 16.18 12.92
C GLY A 283 -4.23 15.00 12.21
N GLY A 284 -4.61 15.18 10.93
CA GLY A 284 -5.29 14.14 10.15
C GLY A 284 -4.35 13.12 9.51
N ALA A 285 -4.96 12.14 8.88
CA ALA A 285 -4.46 11.09 7.98
C ALA A 285 -3.04 10.59 8.25
N SER A 286 -2.75 10.13 9.44
CA SER A 286 -1.40 9.67 9.80
C SER A 286 -0.44 10.74 10.31
N GLY A 287 -0.93 11.90 10.66
CA GLY A 287 -0.33 12.89 11.56
C GLY A 287 1.11 13.34 11.35
N SER A 288 1.94 12.62 10.62
CA SER A 288 3.33 13.00 10.40
C SER A 288 3.67 13.19 8.94
N THR A 289 4.48 14.21 8.65
CA THR A 289 5.10 14.38 7.34
C THR A 289 6.16 13.31 7.10
N LEU A 290 6.63 13.17 5.87
CA LEU A 290 7.79 12.31 5.60
C LEU A 290 9.06 12.87 6.26
N ASP A 291 9.19 14.21 6.40
CA ASP A 291 10.30 14.83 7.12
C ASP A 291 10.26 14.51 8.63
N GLU A 292 9.09 14.58 9.27
CA GLU A 292 8.92 14.16 10.67
C GLU A 292 9.24 12.66 10.85
N ALA A 293 8.95 11.83 9.86
CA ALA A 293 9.23 10.40 9.91
C ALA A 293 10.74 10.10 10.05
N GLN A 294 11.62 10.99 9.56
CA GLN A 294 13.06 10.88 9.77
C GLN A 294 13.45 11.02 11.23
N SER A 295 12.80 11.93 11.98
CA SER A 295 13.08 12.12 13.41
C SER A 295 12.74 10.90 14.28
N TRP A 296 11.89 10.01 13.77
CA TRP A 296 11.50 8.75 14.41
C TRP A 296 12.31 7.53 13.91
N GLY A 297 13.27 7.73 13.02
CA GLY A 297 14.00 6.62 12.38
C GLY A 297 13.16 5.76 11.42
N LYS A 298 12.02 6.29 10.96
CA LYS A 298 11.13 5.63 10.00
C LYS A 298 11.65 5.72 8.57
N LEU A 299 12.31 6.83 8.25
CA LEU A 299 13.00 7.07 6.99
C LEU A 299 14.47 7.39 7.28
N SER A 300 15.36 7.02 6.36
CA SER A 300 16.77 7.38 6.43
C SER A 300 16.95 8.90 6.27
N THR A 301 18.06 9.45 6.78
CA THR A 301 18.33 10.89 6.77
C THR A 301 18.54 11.44 5.36
N ASP A 302 18.92 10.59 4.42
CA ASP A 302 19.17 10.90 3.01
C ASP A 302 18.08 10.29 2.08
N ALA A 303 16.93 9.90 2.64
CA ALA A 303 15.86 9.29 1.88
C ALA A 303 15.39 10.16 0.71
N GLY A 304 15.24 9.55 -0.45
CA GLY A 304 14.52 10.13 -1.57
C GLY A 304 13.02 10.12 -1.30
N GLN A 305 12.41 11.30 -1.04
CA GLN A 305 11.02 11.34 -0.59
C GLN A 305 10.19 12.41 -1.31
N VAL A 306 8.89 12.16 -1.43
CA VAL A 306 7.93 13.14 -1.92
C VAL A 306 6.52 12.87 -1.39
N THR A 307 5.83 13.92 -1.00
CA THR A 307 4.38 13.92 -0.76
C THR A 307 3.68 14.63 -1.93
N VAL A 308 2.71 13.95 -2.53
CA VAL A 308 1.80 14.48 -3.54
C VAL A 308 0.47 14.76 -2.88
N HIS A 309 0.12 16.03 -2.70
CA HIS A 309 -1.19 16.42 -2.18
C HIS A 309 -2.21 16.43 -3.31
N ALA A 310 -2.81 15.28 -3.53
CA ALA A 310 -3.80 15.06 -4.57
C ALA A 310 -4.72 13.89 -4.20
N ASP A 311 -5.88 13.84 -4.84
CA ASP A 311 -6.76 12.68 -4.79
C ASP A 311 -6.07 11.47 -5.45
N ALA A 312 -6.12 10.31 -4.76
CA ALA A 312 -5.48 9.09 -5.24
C ALA A 312 -6.11 8.57 -6.54
N THR A 313 -7.41 8.75 -6.73
CA THR A 313 -8.11 8.29 -7.94
C THR A 313 -7.69 9.07 -9.19
N LEU A 314 -7.15 10.30 -9.01
CA LEU A 314 -6.59 11.11 -10.09
C LEU A 314 -5.09 10.85 -10.29
N ALA A 315 -4.32 10.90 -9.18
CA ALA A 315 -2.86 10.90 -9.26
C ALA A 315 -2.29 9.49 -9.50
N PHE A 316 -2.87 8.46 -8.90
CA PHE A 316 -2.32 7.12 -8.94
C PHE A 316 -2.39 6.45 -10.33
N PRO A 317 -3.52 6.50 -11.08
CA PRO A 317 -3.56 5.99 -12.44
C PRO A 317 -2.56 6.68 -13.38
N LEU A 318 -2.38 8.00 -13.25
CA LEU A 318 -1.38 8.73 -14.04
C LEU A 318 0.05 8.28 -13.70
N LEU A 319 0.35 8.16 -12.40
CA LEU A 319 1.65 7.72 -11.92
C LEU A 319 1.99 6.31 -12.38
N THR A 320 1.05 5.37 -12.24
CA THR A 320 1.27 3.96 -12.59
C THR A 320 1.35 3.74 -14.09
N SER A 321 0.52 4.44 -14.88
CA SER A 321 0.61 4.41 -16.35
C SER A 321 1.99 4.91 -16.84
N ALA A 322 2.47 6.02 -16.30
CA ALA A 322 3.80 6.55 -16.63
C ALA A 322 4.92 5.62 -16.17
N LEU A 323 4.80 5.02 -14.99
CA LEU A 323 5.78 4.06 -14.47
C LEU A 323 5.90 2.82 -15.36
N PHE A 324 4.80 2.29 -15.86
CA PHE A 324 4.83 1.13 -16.75
C PHE A 324 5.48 1.41 -18.10
N ASP A 325 5.39 2.67 -18.58
CA ASP A 325 6.12 3.10 -19.77
C ASP A 325 7.61 3.26 -19.48
N SER A 326 7.96 4.09 -18.50
CA SER A 326 9.33 4.52 -18.23
C SER A 326 10.19 3.42 -17.60
N ALA A 327 9.62 2.60 -16.71
CA ALA A 327 10.30 1.53 -15.99
C ALA A 327 10.13 0.14 -16.61
N ALA A 328 9.54 -0.01 -17.80
CA ALA A 328 9.21 -1.30 -18.40
C ALA A 328 10.40 -2.28 -18.41
N ASN A 329 11.56 -1.85 -18.86
CA ASN A 329 12.78 -2.68 -18.90
C ASN A 329 13.30 -3.01 -17.49
N ALA A 330 13.24 -2.06 -16.56
CA ALA A 330 13.68 -2.27 -15.18
C ALA A 330 12.76 -3.28 -14.46
N LEU A 331 11.45 -3.19 -14.66
CA LEU A 331 10.47 -4.13 -14.10
C LEU A 331 10.68 -5.55 -14.64
N MET A 332 10.95 -5.71 -15.94
CA MET A 332 11.23 -7.04 -16.52
C MET A 332 12.50 -7.69 -15.98
N ASN A 333 13.50 -6.89 -15.61
CA ASN A 333 14.80 -7.38 -15.17
C ASN A 333 14.99 -7.29 -13.65
N ARG A 334 13.98 -6.82 -12.90
CA ARG A 334 14.06 -6.68 -11.45
C ARG A 334 14.20 -8.04 -10.78
N SER A 335 15.21 -8.15 -9.91
CA SER A 335 15.37 -9.30 -9.01
C SER A 335 14.45 -9.16 -7.79
N SER A 336 13.15 -9.32 -8.00
CA SER A 336 12.18 -9.18 -6.90
C SER A 336 12.37 -10.25 -5.84
N PRO A 337 12.25 -9.92 -4.55
CA PRO A 337 12.29 -10.90 -3.47
C PRO A 337 11.25 -11.99 -3.67
N LYS A 338 11.63 -13.24 -3.45
CA LYS A 338 10.71 -14.37 -3.42
C LYS A 338 10.40 -14.69 -1.97
N PHE A 339 9.16 -15.00 -1.69
CA PHE A 339 8.70 -15.27 -0.34
C PHE A 339 8.31 -16.74 -0.19
N SER A 340 8.66 -17.30 0.96
CA SER A 340 8.24 -18.63 1.39
C SER A 340 7.89 -18.60 2.87
N THR A 341 7.51 -19.74 3.43
CA THR A 341 7.24 -19.87 4.86
C THR A 341 8.18 -20.90 5.48
N ASP A 342 8.76 -20.56 6.63
CA ASP A 342 9.44 -21.49 7.52
C ASP A 342 8.52 -21.77 8.72
N GLY A 343 7.90 -22.95 8.71
CA GLY A 343 6.75 -23.22 9.58
C GLY A 343 5.59 -22.30 9.22
N GLN A 344 5.21 -21.39 10.13
CA GLN A 344 4.17 -20.37 9.90
C GLN A 344 4.73 -18.98 9.61
N SER A 345 6.05 -18.77 9.76
CA SER A 345 6.70 -17.48 9.61
C SER A 345 7.05 -17.19 8.17
N LEU A 346 6.80 -15.95 7.74
CA LEU A 346 7.18 -15.46 6.41
C LEU A 346 8.69 -15.20 6.34
N VAL A 347 9.32 -15.67 5.28
CA VAL A 347 10.75 -15.45 5.01
C VAL A 347 10.99 -15.06 3.56
N ILE A 348 12.06 -14.31 3.30
CA ILE A 348 12.59 -14.11 1.96
C ILE A 348 13.50 -15.30 1.63
N ASP A 349 13.31 -15.91 0.45
CA ASP A 349 14.06 -17.09 0.04
C ASP A 349 15.57 -16.88 0.12
N GLY A 350 16.25 -17.82 0.75
CA GLY A 350 17.69 -17.73 0.99
C GLY A 350 18.12 -16.91 2.20
N CYS A 351 17.19 -16.30 2.92
CA CYS A 351 17.45 -15.56 4.14
C CYS A 351 17.08 -16.40 5.39
N LEU A 352 17.81 -16.20 6.47
CA LEU A 352 17.47 -16.80 7.78
C LEU A 352 16.55 -15.84 8.55
N ILE A 353 15.68 -16.41 9.40
CA ILE A 353 14.95 -15.62 10.40
C ILE A 353 15.99 -15.05 11.38
N PRO A 354 16.06 -13.71 11.56
CA PRO A 354 17.03 -13.11 12.44
C PRO A 354 16.87 -13.61 13.87
N SER A 355 17.98 -13.97 14.50
CA SER A 355 17.97 -14.24 15.95
C SER A 355 17.82 -12.90 16.69
N VAL A 356 16.68 -12.69 17.33
CA VAL A 356 16.37 -11.44 18.04
C VAL A 356 17.33 -11.28 19.23
N ARG A 357 18.13 -10.21 19.21
CA ARG A 357 18.86 -9.73 20.38
C ARG A 357 18.18 -8.44 20.86
N PHE A 358 17.44 -8.49 21.97
CA PHE A 358 16.87 -7.28 22.53
C PHE A 358 17.96 -6.26 22.86
N LEU A 359 17.77 -5.02 22.42
CA LEU A 359 18.60 -3.89 22.83
C LEU A 359 18.45 -3.70 24.36
N THR A 360 19.52 -3.87 25.09
CA THR A 360 19.59 -3.38 26.47
C THR A 360 19.79 -1.86 26.44
N THR A 361 19.24 -1.14 27.41
CA THR A 361 19.27 0.33 27.53
C THR A 361 20.66 0.98 27.42
N ASN A 362 21.74 0.18 27.48
CA ASN A 362 23.13 0.63 27.39
C ASN A 362 23.71 0.68 25.94
N SER A 363 22.94 0.34 24.90
CA SER A 363 23.48 0.25 23.54
C SER A 363 23.16 1.48 22.67
N ARG A 364 22.49 2.50 23.20
CA ARG A 364 22.34 3.80 22.54
C ARG A 364 23.48 4.71 22.96
N THR A 365 24.62 4.60 22.33
CA THR A 365 25.60 5.70 22.29
C THR A 365 25.18 6.68 21.22
N PRO A 366 25.26 8.00 21.47
CA PRO A 366 24.80 9.05 20.58
C PRO A 366 25.56 9.10 19.25
#